data_99b02af6d2b9c8e6f1c484aeadac7702
#
_entry.id   99b02af6d2b9c8e6f1c484aeadac7702
#
_cell.length_a   1.000
_cell.length_b   1.000
_cell.length_c   1.000
_cell.angle_alpha   90.00
_cell.angle_beta   90.00
_cell.angle_gamma   90.00
#
_symmetry.space_group_name_H-M   'P 1'
#
loop_
_entity.id
_entity.type
_entity.pdbx_description
1 polymer ?
#
loop_
_entity_poly.entity_id
_entity_poly.type
_entity_poly.pdbx_seq_one_letter_code
_entity_poly.pdbx_strand_id
1 'polypeptide(L)'
;MEKEKAEIASLVERYGRVQSLMKYVNSDTLKESYNKQPKGKAVGVDGITKEQYGENLEENIESLLVRMKKFSYKPYPVRRAYIPKGNGKMRGLGIPSFEDKVVQGVFKEILEAIYEPKFKEFSFGFRPNRSCHDAIQRVNKHIMADKVNYILDADIKGFFDNLDHEWMIKFLEHDIADKNFIRYIKRFLIGGVMEDGKRLDTEAGTVQGSLCRARHNDPYDEIDVMPRYVQYS
;
A
#
# COMPACT_ATOMS: atom_id res chain seq x y z
N MET A 1 5.54 13.12 -8.70
CA MET A 1 4.30 12.68 -7.96
C MET A 1 3.59 13.80 -7.22
N GLU A 2 4.23 14.81 -6.63
CA GLU A 2 3.49 15.86 -5.87
C GLU A 2 2.52 16.66 -6.74
N LYS A 3 2.91 17.00 -7.99
CA LYS A 3 2.03 17.67 -8.95
C LYS A 3 0.83 16.79 -9.34
N GLU A 4 1.09 15.53 -9.63
CA GLU A 4 0.06 14.54 -9.99
C GLU A 4 -0.88 14.28 -8.81
N LYS A 5 -0.37 14.21 -7.58
CA LYS A 5 -1.22 14.10 -6.38
C LYS A 5 -2.15 15.29 -6.23
N ALA A 6 -1.65 16.51 -6.40
CA ALA A 6 -2.47 17.72 -6.33
C ALA A 6 -3.57 17.72 -7.41
N GLU A 7 -3.22 17.30 -8.65
CA GLU A 7 -4.19 17.15 -9.73
C GLU A 7 -5.27 16.12 -9.38
N ILE A 8 -4.87 14.92 -8.90
CA ILE A 8 -5.81 13.87 -8.51
C ILE A 8 -6.73 14.35 -7.39
N ALA A 9 -6.20 14.97 -6.34
CA ALA A 9 -6.98 15.48 -5.22
C ALA A 9 -8.03 16.51 -5.69
N SER A 10 -7.64 17.41 -6.59
CA SER A 10 -8.57 18.38 -7.20
C SER A 10 -9.66 17.70 -8.03
N LEU A 11 -9.34 16.62 -8.76
CA LEU A 11 -10.34 15.84 -9.49
C LEU A 11 -11.31 15.12 -8.55
N VAL A 12 -10.83 14.58 -7.43
CA VAL A 12 -11.68 13.98 -6.39
C VAL A 12 -12.64 15.00 -5.80
N GLU A 13 -12.13 16.16 -5.43
CA GLU A 13 -12.95 17.24 -4.87
C GLU A 13 -14.04 17.69 -5.84
N ARG A 14 -13.69 17.83 -7.13
CA ARG A 14 -14.60 18.32 -8.15
C ARG A 14 -15.65 17.33 -8.62
N TYR A 15 -15.28 16.05 -8.74
CA TYR A 15 -16.13 15.03 -9.38
C TYR A 15 -16.54 13.89 -8.45
N GLY A 16 -15.96 13.79 -7.26
CA GLY A 16 -16.18 12.70 -6.29
C GLY A 16 -15.63 11.36 -6.74
N ARG A 17 -15.71 11.03 -8.04
CA ARG A 17 -15.24 9.78 -8.63
C ARG A 17 -14.23 10.06 -9.74
N VAL A 18 -13.09 9.37 -9.71
CA VAL A 18 -11.96 9.63 -10.62
C VAL A 18 -11.78 8.54 -11.66
N GLN A 19 -11.31 8.93 -12.84
CA GLN A 19 -11.00 8.05 -13.96
C GLN A 19 -9.64 8.40 -14.59
N SER A 20 -9.19 7.58 -15.54
CA SER A 20 -7.94 7.79 -16.29
C SER A 20 -6.70 7.87 -15.39
N LEU A 21 -6.70 7.11 -14.27
CA LEU A 21 -5.60 7.08 -13.32
C LEU A 21 -4.34 6.44 -13.88
N MET A 22 -4.49 5.53 -14.87
CA MET A 22 -3.35 4.88 -15.52
C MET A 22 -2.43 5.87 -16.25
N LYS A 23 -2.87 7.08 -16.57
CA LYS A 23 -2.01 8.13 -17.16
C LYS A 23 -0.87 8.56 -16.22
N TYR A 24 -1.11 8.43 -14.91
CA TYR A 24 -0.11 8.75 -13.88
C TYR A 24 0.90 7.61 -13.65
N VAL A 25 0.70 6.45 -14.27
CA VAL A 25 1.67 5.36 -14.29
C VAL A 25 2.50 5.50 -15.57
N ASN A 26 3.56 6.27 -15.49
CA ASN A 26 4.43 6.62 -16.61
C ASN A 26 5.92 6.51 -16.22
N SER A 27 6.82 6.77 -17.17
CA SER A 27 8.26 6.65 -16.95
C SER A 27 8.75 7.49 -15.78
N ASP A 28 8.30 8.73 -15.68
CA ASP A 28 8.79 9.67 -14.65
C ASP A 28 8.35 9.24 -13.25
N THR A 29 7.07 8.86 -13.09
CA THR A 29 6.54 8.42 -11.80
C THR A 29 7.12 7.08 -11.35
N LEU A 30 7.38 6.16 -12.29
CA LEU A 30 8.06 4.89 -11.99
C LEU A 30 9.52 5.11 -11.57
N LYS A 31 10.27 6.00 -12.26
CA LYS A 31 11.63 6.39 -11.87
C LYS A 31 11.64 7.07 -10.50
N GLU A 32 10.69 7.95 -10.24
CA GLU A 32 10.56 8.58 -8.92
C GLU A 32 10.28 7.54 -7.84
N SER A 33 9.38 6.58 -8.12
CA SER A 33 9.11 5.47 -7.20
C SER A 33 10.34 4.60 -6.96
N TYR A 34 11.11 4.27 -8.02
CA TYR A 34 12.40 3.58 -7.90
C TYR A 34 13.37 4.34 -6.97
N ASN A 35 13.51 5.65 -7.17
CA ASN A 35 14.42 6.46 -6.36
C ASN A 35 14.02 6.46 -4.87
N LYS A 36 12.72 6.49 -4.57
CA LYS A 36 12.17 6.44 -3.20
C LYS A 36 12.38 5.08 -2.51
N GLN A 37 12.62 4.00 -3.24
CA GLN A 37 12.87 2.69 -2.63
C GLN A 37 14.21 2.71 -1.85
N PRO A 38 14.23 2.25 -0.59
CA PRO A 38 15.46 2.17 0.18
C PRO A 38 16.40 1.07 -0.38
N LYS A 39 17.71 1.29 -0.24
CA LYS A 39 18.74 0.30 -0.55
C LYS A 39 18.85 -0.79 0.52
N GLY A 40 19.41 -1.94 0.16
CA GLY A 40 19.73 -3.01 1.11
C GLY A 40 18.50 -3.69 1.73
N LYS A 41 17.33 -3.57 1.14
CA LYS A 41 16.12 -4.25 1.62
C LYS A 41 15.98 -5.66 1.03
N ALA A 42 15.25 -6.50 1.74
CA ALA A 42 14.99 -7.88 1.34
C ALA A 42 14.43 -7.96 -0.08
N VAL A 43 14.95 -8.93 -0.85
CA VAL A 43 14.54 -9.21 -2.23
C VAL A 43 13.31 -10.11 -2.28
N GLY A 44 12.54 -10.00 -3.37
CA GLY A 44 11.39 -10.85 -3.65
C GLY A 44 11.79 -12.26 -4.09
N VAL A 45 10.86 -12.95 -4.78
CA VAL A 45 11.09 -14.30 -5.32
C VAL A 45 12.08 -14.33 -6.48
N ASP A 46 12.22 -13.20 -7.18
CA ASP A 46 13.13 -13.01 -8.31
C ASP A 46 14.59 -12.79 -7.89
N GLY A 47 14.84 -12.53 -6.60
CA GLY A 47 16.18 -12.26 -6.06
C GLY A 47 16.79 -10.94 -6.49
N ILE A 48 16.06 -10.08 -7.20
CA ILE A 48 16.57 -8.82 -7.76
C ILE A 48 16.65 -7.74 -6.68
N THR A 49 17.82 -7.11 -6.52
CA THR A 49 18.03 -5.96 -5.64
C THR A 49 17.71 -4.64 -6.37
N LYS A 50 17.65 -3.55 -5.60
CA LYS A 50 17.51 -2.20 -6.17
C LYS A 50 18.65 -1.86 -7.12
N GLU A 51 19.87 -2.20 -6.71
CA GLU A 51 21.08 -1.92 -7.46
C GLU A 51 21.06 -2.65 -8.81
N GLN A 52 20.79 -3.94 -8.81
CA GLN A 52 20.69 -4.76 -10.03
C GLN A 52 19.59 -4.26 -10.98
N TYR A 53 18.41 -3.92 -10.45
CA TYR A 53 17.34 -3.35 -11.27
C TYR A 53 17.76 -1.99 -11.87
N GLY A 54 18.56 -1.22 -11.14
CA GLY A 54 19.05 0.09 -11.53
C GLY A 54 20.13 0.08 -12.62
N GLU A 55 20.83 -1.03 -12.83
CA GLU A 55 21.86 -1.16 -13.87
C GLU A 55 21.30 -0.89 -15.28
N ASN A 56 20.05 -1.31 -15.52
CA ASN A 56 19.34 -1.10 -16.79
C ASN A 56 18.00 -0.41 -16.56
N LEU A 57 17.97 0.63 -15.72
CA LEU A 57 16.72 1.26 -15.24
C LEU A 57 15.80 1.70 -16.38
N GLU A 58 16.34 2.36 -17.41
CA GLU A 58 15.54 2.87 -18.54
C GLU A 58 14.85 1.73 -19.29
N GLU A 59 15.60 0.70 -19.67
CA GLU A 59 15.08 -0.46 -20.40
C GLU A 59 14.06 -1.24 -19.56
N ASN A 60 14.33 -1.41 -18.26
CA ASN A 60 13.42 -2.09 -17.35
C ASN A 60 12.08 -1.35 -17.24
N ILE A 61 12.11 -0.02 -17.10
CA ILE A 61 10.91 0.80 -17.02
C ILE A 61 10.15 0.83 -18.35
N GLU A 62 10.83 0.94 -19.49
CA GLU A 62 10.18 0.87 -20.80
C GLU A 62 9.52 -0.47 -21.04
N SER A 63 10.24 -1.57 -20.76
CA SER A 63 9.69 -2.93 -20.84
C SER A 63 8.47 -3.10 -19.95
N LEU A 64 8.53 -2.61 -18.70
CA LEU A 64 7.41 -2.64 -17.77
C LEU A 64 6.19 -1.89 -18.32
N LEU A 65 6.38 -0.66 -18.83
CA LEU A 65 5.30 0.14 -19.40
C LEU A 65 4.67 -0.53 -20.63
N VAL A 66 5.46 -1.16 -21.50
CA VAL A 66 4.96 -1.92 -22.64
C VAL A 66 4.10 -3.10 -22.15
N ARG A 67 4.56 -3.85 -21.16
CA ARG A 67 3.81 -4.98 -20.57
C ARG A 67 2.53 -4.49 -19.88
N MET A 68 2.56 -3.35 -19.21
CA MET A 68 1.38 -2.76 -18.59
C MET A 68 0.36 -2.31 -19.66
N LYS A 69 0.79 -1.60 -20.70
CA LYS A 69 -0.10 -1.18 -21.80
C LYS A 69 -0.77 -2.37 -22.50
N LYS A 70 -0.05 -3.48 -22.66
CA LYS A 70 -0.57 -4.73 -23.26
C LYS A 70 -1.34 -5.60 -22.25
N PHE A 71 -1.49 -5.18 -20.99
CA PHE A 71 -2.07 -5.97 -19.91
C PHE A 71 -1.38 -7.32 -19.66
N SER A 72 -0.14 -7.48 -20.11
CA SER A 72 0.65 -8.70 -19.89
C SER A 72 1.47 -8.67 -18.60
N TYR A 73 1.65 -7.51 -17.98
CA TYR A 73 2.28 -7.42 -16.66
C TYR A 73 1.43 -8.13 -15.61
N LYS A 74 2.05 -9.07 -14.90
CA LYS A 74 1.47 -9.78 -13.76
C LYS A 74 2.45 -9.71 -12.61
N PRO A 75 2.03 -9.25 -11.42
CA PRO A 75 2.89 -9.28 -10.24
C PRO A 75 3.36 -10.69 -9.93
N TYR A 76 4.57 -10.81 -9.43
CA TYR A 76 5.05 -12.08 -8.86
C TYR A 76 4.36 -12.38 -7.54
N PRO A 77 4.26 -13.67 -7.14
CA PRO A 77 3.86 -14.01 -5.78
C PRO A 77 4.87 -13.39 -4.80
N VAL A 78 4.38 -12.88 -3.68
CA VAL A 78 5.28 -12.33 -2.67
C VAL A 78 6.03 -13.44 -1.94
N ARG A 79 7.31 -13.22 -1.63
CA ARG A 79 8.11 -14.16 -0.85
C ARG A 79 7.76 -14.04 0.64
N ARG A 80 7.34 -15.15 1.25
CA ARG A 80 7.06 -15.20 2.69
C ARG A 80 8.38 -15.09 3.48
N ALA A 81 8.38 -14.22 4.47
CA ALA A 81 9.42 -14.14 5.49
C ALA A 81 8.77 -14.02 6.86
N TYR A 82 9.42 -14.53 7.89
CA TYR A 82 8.88 -14.49 9.25
C TYR A 82 9.77 -13.61 10.13
N ILE A 83 9.13 -12.73 10.90
CA ILE A 83 9.79 -11.92 11.92
C ILE A 83 9.20 -12.25 13.29
N PRO A 84 10.03 -12.28 14.36
CA PRO A 84 9.54 -12.53 15.69
C PRO A 84 8.71 -11.34 16.22
N LYS A 85 7.60 -11.66 16.89
CA LYS A 85 6.85 -10.70 17.71
C LYS A 85 7.37 -10.70 19.13
N GLY A 86 7.19 -9.61 19.89
CA GLY A 86 7.60 -9.50 21.28
C GLY A 86 6.99 -10.55 22.24
N ASN A 87 5.96 -11.27 21.82
CA ASN A 87 5.30 -12.34 22.57
C ASN A 87 5.75 -13.76 22.15
N GLY A 88 6.88 -13.90 21.46
CA GLY A 88 7.42 -15.18 20.99
C GLY A 88 6.71 -15.79 19.78
N LYS A 89 5.65 -15.17 19.25
CA LYS A 89 5.00 -15.60 18.02
C LYS A 89 5.72 -15.03 16.80
N MET A 90 5.58 -15.70 15.66
CA MET A 90 6.11 -15.21 14.38
C MET A 90 5.05 -14.43 13.62
N ARG A 91 5.48 -13.35 12.92
CA ARG A 91 4.63 -12.62 11.98
C ARG A 91 5.12 -12.91 10.57
N GLY A 92 4.23 -13.38 9.70
CA GLY A 92 4.51 -13.57 8.29
C GLY A 92 4.44 -12.25 7.52
N LEU A 93 5.53 -11.89 6.84
CA LEU A 93 5.58 -10.76 5.91
C LEU A 93 5.63 -11.29 4.48
N GLY A 94 5.04 -10.53 3.56
CA GLY A 94 5.22 -10.77 2.12
C GLY A 94 6.18 -9.76 1.53
N ILE A 95 7.23 -10.24 0.89
CA ILE A 95 8.24 -9.40 0.24
C ILE A 95 7.99 -9.46 -1.28
N PRO A 96 7.48 -8.37 -1.89
CA PRO A 96 7.27 -8.31 -3.34
C PRO A 96 8.61 -8.31 -4.10
N SER A 97 8.57 -8.66 -5.39
CA SER A 97 9.69 -8.44 -6.31
C SER A 97 10.05 -6.95 -6.38
N PHE A 98 11.27 -6.64 -6.82
CA PHE A 98 11.69 -5.24 -6.84
C PHE A 98 10.86 -4.41 -7.83
N GLU A 99 10.59 -4.94 -9.02
CA GLU A 99 9.73 -4.29 -10.00
C GLU A 99 8.32 -4.05 -9.45
N ASP A 100 7.74 -5.03 -8.75
CA ASP A 100 6.43 -4.88 -8.13
C ASP A 100 6.42 -3.79 -7.06
N LYS A 101 7.50 -3.64 -6.27
CA LYS A 101 7.62 -2.53 -5.31
C LYS A 101 7.59 -1.17 -5.99
N VAL A 102 8.22 -1.04 -7.17
CA VAL A 102 8.22 0.20 -7.94
C VAL A 102 6.81 0.53 -8.43
N VAL A 103 6.09 -0.44 -9.00
CA VAL A 103 4.69 -0.26 -9.44
C VAL A 103 3.79 0.07 -8.26
N GLN A 104 3.87 -0.71 -7.19
CA GLN A 104 3.08 -0.50 -5.97
C GLN A 104 3.32 0.88 -5.36
N GLY A 105 4.55 1.40 -5.43
CA GLY A 105 4.86 2.74 -4.97
C GLY A 105 4.06 3.83 -5.69
N VAL A 106 3.93 3.73 -7.02
CA VAL A 106 3.11 4.67 -7.81
C VAL A 106 1.63 4.51 -7.48
N PHE A 107 1.12 3.27 -7.45
CA PHE A 107 -0.29 2.99 -7.10
C PHE A 107 -0.65 3.51 -5.72
N LYS A 108 0.24 3.34 -4.74
CA LYS A 108 0.06 3.88 -3.39
C LYS A 108 -0.09 5.40 -3.41
N GLU A 109 0.79 6.12 -4.12
CA GLU A 109 0.73 7.58 -4.15
C GLU A 109 -0.54 8.09 -4.85
N ILE A 110 -1.04 7.37 -5.85
CA ILE A 110 -2.33 7.67 -6.49
C ILE A 110 -3.48 7.47 -5.50
N LEU A 111 -3.52 6.32 -4.81
CA LEU A 111 -4.54 6.03 -3.81
C LEU A 111 -4.48 7.02 -2.63
N GLU A 112 -3.28 7.39 -2.19
CA GLU A 112 -3.09 8.43 -1.17
C GLU A 112 -3.74 9.76 -1.59
N ALA A 113 -3.52 10.20 -2.83
CA ALA A 113 -4.11 11.43 -3.33
C ALA A 113 -5.66 11.39 -3.38
N ILE A 114 -6.24 10.21 -3.61
CA ILE A 114 -7.70 10.03 -3.63
C ILE A 114 -8.28 10.03 -2.22
N TYR A 115 -7.64 9.36 -1.27
CA TYR A 115 -8.24 9.06 0.02
C TYR A 115 -7.76 9.96 1.16
N GLU A 116 -6.57 10.56 1.09
CA GLU A 116 -6.07 11.44 2.14
C GLU A 116 -7.03 12.60 2.50
N PRO A 117 -7.70 13.25 1.53
CA PRO A 117 -8.69 14.28 1.84
C PRO A 117 -9.96 13.77 2.54
N LYS A 118 -10.24 12.46 2.43
CA LYS A 118 -11.45 11.82 3.00
C LYS A 118 -11.26 11.34 4.44
N PHE A 119 -10.01 11.25 4.91
CA PHE A 119 -9.74 10.77 6.27
C PHE A 119 -10.17 11.78 7.33
N LYS A 120 -10.76 11.25 8.39
CA LYS A 120 -11.12 12.05 9.57
C LYS A 120 -9.88 12.55 10.29
N GLU A 121 -9.98 13.68 10.98
CA GLU A 121 -8.87 14.28 11.72
C GLU A 121 -8.30 13.39 12.83
N PHE A 122 -9.11 12.49 13.38
CA PHE A 122 -8.71 11.55 14.42
C PHE A 122 -8.11 10.23 13.88
N SER A 123 -7.96 10.10 12.57
CA SER A 123 -7.24 8.99 11.95
C SER A 123 -5.75 9.34 11.85
N PHE A 124 -4.89 8.55 12.47
CA PHE A 124 -3.44 8.79 12.54
C PHE A 124 -2.62 7.72 11.83
N GLY A 125 -3.10 6.47 11.79
CA GLY A 125 -2.35 5.34 11.27
C GLY A 125 -1.96 5.52 9.80
N PHE A 126 -0.65 5.38 9.48
CA PHE A 126 -0.08 5.33 8.12
C PHE A 126 -0.36 6.52 7.21
N ARG A 127 -0.75 7.63 7.76
CA ARG A 127 -1.00 8.87 7.03
C ARG A 127 0.27 9.73 6.92
N PRO A 128 0.48 10.43 5.78
CA PRO A 128 1.56 11.39 5.67
C PRO A 128 1.50 12.44 6.78
N ASN A 129 2.66 12.78 7.34
CA ASN A 129 2.81 13.82 8.37
C ASN A 129 1.96 13.58 9.65
N ARG A 130 1.61 12.32 9.94
CA ARG A 130 0.94 11.92 11.18
C ARG A 130 1.72 10.78 11.83
N SER A 131 1.82 10.81 13.15
CA SER A 131 2.58 9.84 13.94
C SER A 131 1.78 9.25 15.09
N CYS A 132 2.29 8.17 15.69
CA CYS A 132 1.76 7.61 16.92
C CYS A 132 1.80 8.65 18.07
N HIS A 133 2.82 9.51 18.09
CA HIS A 133 2.93 10.56 19.10
C HIS A 133 1.81 11.58 18.98
N ASP A 134 1.41 11.96 17.76
CA ASP A 134 0.28 12.88 17.55
C ASP A 134 -1.03 12.25 18.05
N ALA A 135 -1.21 10.94 17.82
CA ALA A 135 -2.36 10.20 18.33
C ALA A 135 -2.39 10.21 19.86
N ILE A 136 -1.26 9.90 20.51
CA ILE A 136 -1.13 9.90 21.96
C ILE A 136 -1.37 11.30 22.53
N GLN A 137 -0.80 12.35 21.93
CA GLN A 137 -1.01 13.73 22.35
C GLN A 137 -2.48 14.13 22.26
N ARG A 138 -3.18 13.72 21.18
CA ARG A 138 -4.62 13.99 21.04
C ARG A 138 -5.44 13.28 22.11
N VAL A 139 -5.18 12.00 22.37
CA VAL A 139 -5.84 11.25 23.46
C VAL A 139 -5.58 11.95 24.81
N ASN A 140 -4.34 12.29 25.11
CA ASN A 140 -3.99 12.99 26.35
C ASN A 140 -4.73 14.33 26.49
N LYS A 141 -4.80 15.12 25.42
CA LYS A 141 -5.53 16.39 25.42
C LYS A 141 -7.00 16.18 25.81
N HIS A 142 -7.68 15.17 25.25
CA HIS A 142 -9.07 14.88 25.59
C HIS A 142 -9.23 14.40 27.02
N ILE A 143 -8.36 13.51 27.49
CA ILE A 143 -8.40 13.01 28.89
C ILE A 143 -8.21 14.17 29.90
N MET A 144 -7.34 15.13 29.58
CA MET A 144 -7.05 16.26 30.49
C MET A 144 -8.08 17.39 30.41
N ALA A 145 -8.73 17.59 29.26
CA ALA A 145 -9.63 18.72 29.04
C ALA A 145 -11.12 18.37 29.24
N ASP A 146 -11.48 17.12 28.92
CA ASP A 146 -12.87 16.68 28.92
C ASP A 146 -13.18 15.81 30.17
N LYS A 147 -14.46 15.69 30.54
CA LYS A 147 -14.90 14.76 31.61
C LYS A 147 -14.94 13.33 31.08
N VAL A 148 -13.80 12.69 30.98
CA VAL A 148 -13.69 11.30 30.51
C VAL A 148 -13.83 10.35 31.69
N ASN A 149 -14.87 9.51 31.70
CA ASN A 149 -15.09 8.49 32.73
C ASN A 149 -14.66 7.09 32.27
N TYR A 150 -14.67 6.81 30.96
CA TYR A 150 -14.36 5.51 30.38
C TYR A 150 -13.50 5.66 29.14
N ILE A 151 -12.61 4.69 28.91
CA ILE A 151 -11.83 4.54 27.67
C ILE A 151 -12.12 3.13 27.17
N LEU A 152 -12.60 3.03 25.91
CA LEU A 152 -12.76 1.77 25.20
C LEU A 152 -11.58 1.60 24.25
N ASP A 153 -10.79 0.53 24.44
CA ASP A 153 -9.79 0.07 23.49
C ASP A 153 -10.35 -1.14 22.73
N ALA A 154 -10.37 -1.06 21.41
CA ALA A 154 -10.93 -2.10 20.55
C ALA A 154 -9.99 -2.38 19.36
N ASP A 155 -9.72 -3.66 19.08
CA ASP A 155 -8.89 -4.12 17.97
C ASP A 155 -9.59 -5.21 17.17
N ILE A 156 -9.38 -5.22 15.85
CA ILE A 156 -9.97 -6.23 14.96
C ILE A 156 -8.97 -7.37 14.79
N LYS A 157 -9.25 -8.50 15.40
CA LYS A 157 -8.41 -9.69 15.32
C LYS A 157 -8.31 -10.22 13.88
N GLY A 158 -7.08 -10.35 13.38
CA GLY A 158 -6.83 -10.95 12.08
C GLY A 158 -7.41 -10.15 10.90
N PHE A 159 -7.50 -8.83 11.01
CA PHE A 159 -8.09 -7.98 9.99
C PHE A 159 -7.51 -8.24 8.60
N PHE A 160 -6.18 -8.26 8.47
CA PHE A 160 -5.51 -8.45 7.18
C PHE A 160 -5.69 -9.85 6.61
N ASP A 161 -5.78 -10.86 7.44
CA ASP A 161 -5.93 -12.25 7.02
C ASP A 161 -7.36 -12.56 6.56
N ASN A 162 -8.35 -11.74 7.00
CA ASN A 162 -9.76 -11.95 6.73
C ASN A 162 -10.37 -10.88 5.79
N LEU A 163 -9.54 -10.04 5.18
CA LEU A 163 -10.02 -9.00 4.29
C LEU A 163 -10.60 -9.61 3.01
N ASP A 164 -11.89 -9.39 2.77
CA ASP A 164 -12.57 -9.85 1.58
C ASP A 164 -12.18 -9.00 0.36
N HIS A 165 -11.61 -9.65 -0.66
CA HIS A 165 -11.13 -8.98 -1.88
C HIS A 165 -12.27 -8.35 -2.69
N GLU A 166 -13.45 -8.98 -2.74
CA GLU A 166 -14.59 -8.46 -3.50
C GLU A 166 -15.12 -7.18 -2.87
N TRP A 167 -15.29 -7.17 -1.55
CA TRP A 167 -15.72 -5.97 -0.83
C TRP A 167 -14.70 -4.84 -0.96
N MET A 168 -13.41 -5.14 -0.82
CA MET A 168 -12.39 -4.13 -1.00
C MET A 168 -12.44 -3.50 -2.40
N ILE A 169 -12.61 -4.32 -3.44
CA ILE A 169 -12.74 -3.83 -4.81
C ILE A 169 -14.02 -3.01 -4.98
N LYS A 170 -15.15 -3.42 -4.41
CA LYS A 170 -16.40 -2.63 -4.45
C LYS A 170 -16.21 -1.25 -3.82
N PHE A 171 -15.52 -1.15 -2.69
CA PHE A 171 -15.20 0.14 -2.07
C PHE A 171 -14.32 1.02 -2.98
N LEU A 172 -13.29 0.44 -3.61
CA LEU A 172 -12.45 1.18 -4.54
C LEU A 172 -13.24 1.61 -5.80
N GLU A 173 -14.09 0.76 -6.34
CA GLU A 173 -14.92 1.05 -7.52
C GLU A 173 -15.99 2.13 -7.25
N HIS A 174 -16.34 2.38 -5.99
CA HIS A 174 -17.18 3.50 -5.60
C HIS A 174 -16.54 4.83 -5.98
N ASP A 175 -15.25 5.00 -5.69
CA ASP A 175 -14.52 6.25 -5.89
C ASP A 175 -13.70 6.27 -7.19
N ILE A 176 -13.38 5.10 -7.74
CA ILE A 176 -12.49 4.94 -8.89
C ILE A 176 -13.26 4.33 -10.06
N ALA A 177 -13.38 5.08 -11.16
CA ALA A 177 -14.01 4.62 -12.39
C ALA A 177 -13.03 3.98 -13.38
N ASP A 178 -11.71 4.08 -13.14
CA ASP A 178 -10.68 3.51 -14.01
C ASP A 178 -10.58 1.99 -13.84
N LYS A 179 -11.25 1.26 -14.73
CA LYS A 179 -11.26 -0.22 -14.73
C LYS A 179 -9.88 -0.85 -14.90
N ASN A 180 -8.95 -0.16 -15.58
CA ASN A 180 -7.60 -0.67 -15.78
C ASN A 180 -6.77 -0.53 -14.52
N PHE A 181 -6.93 0.57 -13.80
CA PHE A 181 -6.31 0.77 -12.49
C PHE A 181 -6.81 -0.29 -11.49
N ILE A 182 -8.12 -0.49 -11.39
CA ILE A 182 -8.73 -1.53 -10.55
C ILE A 182 -8.26 -2.94 -10.93
N ARG A 183 -8.10 -3.22 -12.24
CA ARG A 183 -7.57 -4.52 -12.72
C ARG A 183 -6.19 -4.82 -12.13
N TYR A 184 -5.31 -3.83 -12.06
CA TYR A 184 -3.98 -4.02 -11.48
C TYR A 184 -4.03 -4.21 -9.97
N ILE A 185 -4.89 -3.49 -9.27
CA ILE A 185 -5.11 -3.73 -7.85
C ILE A 185 -5.57 -5.17 -7.61
N LYS A 186 -6.56 -5.66 -8.39
CA LYS A 186 -6.99 -7.06 -8.33
C LYS A 186 -5.83 -8.04 -8.52
N ARG A 187 -4.94 -7.78 -9.50
CA ARG A 187 -3.75 -8.62 -9.73
C ARG A 187 -2.80 -8.66 -8.55
N PHE A 188 -2.59 -7.54 -7.87
CA PHE A 188 -1.77 -7.51 -6.65
C PHE A 188 -2.40 -8.31 -5.50
N LEU A 189 -3.72 -8.27 -5.36
CA LEU A 189 -4.44 -9.02 -4.31
C LEU A 189 -4.35 -10.53 -4.51
N ILE A 190 -4.51 -10.99 -5.76
CA ILE A 190 -4.50 -12.42 -6.11
C ILE A 190 -3.10 -12.95 -6.49
N GLY A 191 -2.06 -12.13 -6.35
CA GLY A 191 -0.68 -12.48 -6.75
C GLY A 191 -0.14 -13.74 -6.07
N GLY A 192 -0.69 -14.09 -4.92
CA GLY A 192 -0.29 -15.27 -4.16
C GLY A 192 0.96 -15.06 -3.32
N VAL A 193 1.30 -16.09 -2.56
CA VAL A 193 2.46 -16.13 -1.66
C VAL A 193 3.34 -17.30 -2.05
N MET A 194 4.64 -17.07 -2.09
CA MET A 194 5.65 -18.12 -2.23
C MET A 194 6.24 -18.44 -0.85
N GLU A 195 6.03 -19.67 -0.39
CA GLU A 195 6.53 -20.17 0.88
C GLU A 195 7.18 -21.54 0.67
N ASP A 196 8.41 -21.71 1.12
CA ASP A 196 9.19 -22.94 0.97
C ASP A 196 9.20 -23.51 -0.46
N GLY A 197 9.29 -22.62 -1.46
CA GLY A 197 9.29 -23.01 -2.88
C GLY A 197 7.92 -23.40 -3.44
N LYS A 198 6.84 -23.31 -2.64
CA LYS A 198 5.48 -23.60 -3.06
C LYS A 198 4.68 -22.33 -3.17
N ARG A 199 3.89 -22.19 -4.24
CA ARG A 199 2.94 -21.11 -4.38
C ARG A 199 1.66 -21.46 -3.63
N LEU A 200 1.24 -20.53 -2.77
CA LEU A 200 -0.04 -20.56 -2.10
C LEU A 200 -0.90 -19.44 -2.70
N ASP A 201 -2.08 -19.80 -3.17
CA ASP A 201 -3.05 -18.81 -3.66
C ASP A 201 -3.73 -18.14 -2.47
N THR A 202 -4.02 -16.82 -2.61
CA THR A 202 -4.71 -16.03 -1.60
C THR A 202 -6.13 -15.74 -2.08
N GLU A 203 -7.12 -16.40 -1.47
CA GLU A 203 -8.54 -16.15 -1.76
C GLU A 203 -9.09 -14.99 -0.92
N ALA A 204 -8.50 -14.75 0.25
CA ALA A 204 -8.83 -13.65 1.15
C ALA A 204 -7.57 -13.12 1.82
N GLY A 205 -7.67 -11.95 2.40
CA GLY A 205 -6.59 -11.30 3.10
C GLY A 205 -5.61 -10.57 2.17
N THR A 206 -4.76 -9.78 2.79
CA THR A 206 -3.63 -9.13 2.12
C THR A 206 -2.35 -9.56 2.80
N VAL A 207 -1.36 -9.87 2.00
CA VAL A 207 -0.05 -10.21 2.54
C VAL A 207 0.53 -8.94 3.16
N GLN A 208 0.78 -8.97 4.46
CA GLN A 208 1.43 -7.87 5.16
C GLN A 208 2.73 -7.49 4.45
N GLY A 209 2.84 -6.23 3.98
CA GLY A 209 4.02 -5.70 3.31
C GLY A 209 3.93 -5.55 1.80
N SER A 210 2.84 -5.96 1.12
CA SER A 210 2.71 -5.74 -0.31
C SER A 210 2.21 -4.33 -0.61
N LEU A 211 1.24 -3.86 -1.05
CA LEU A 211 0.85 -2.49 -1.46
C LEU A 211 1.02 -1.38 -0.41
N CYS A 212 1.35 -1.71 0.81
CA CYS A 212 1.05 -0.88 1.96
C CYS A 212 2.25 -0.45 2.80
N ARG A 213 3.46 -0.65 2.35
CA ARG A 213 4.63 -0.20 3.11
C ARG A 213 5.45 0.81 2.34
N ALA A 214 5.19 2.06 2.57
CA ALA A 214 6.15 3.09 2.27
C ALA A 214 6.28 4.05 3.43
N ARG A 215 7.48 4.11 3.92
CA ARG A 215 8.12 4.94 4.95
C ARG A 215 7.95 4.45 6.37
N HIS A 216 9.02 3.92 6.98
CA HIS A 216 9.93 4.65 7.84
C HIS A 216 11.03 3.77 8.38
N ASN A 217 12.17 4.35 8.68
CA ASN A 217 13.30 3.78 9.42
C ASN A 217 13.02 3.65 10.92
N ASP A 218 11.79 3.59 11.35
CA ASP A 218 11.45 3.39 12.75
C ASP A 218 11.16 1.90 13.00
N PRO A 219 11.88 1.21 13.88
CA PRO A 219 11.63 -0.18 14.22
C PRO A 219 10.25 -0.43 14.87
N TYR A 220 9.49 0.62 15.20
CA TYR A 220 8.14 0.55 15.76
C TYR A 220 7.02 0.84 14.75
N ASP A 221 7.34 1.25 13.51
CA ASP A 221 6.34 1.59 12.48
C ASP A 221 5.90 0.36 11.66
N GLU A 222 5.54 -0.71 12.32
CA GLU A 222 5.03 -1.91 11.66
C GLU A 222 3.52 -1.96 11.67
N ILE A 223 2.81 -1.15 10.87
CA ILE A 223 1.41 -1.47 10.62
C ILE A 223 0.93 -0.90 9.28
N ASP A 224 0.18 -1.67 8.56
CA ASP A 224 -0.23 -1.60 7.16
C ASP A 224 -1.24 -0.50 6.76
N VAL A 225 -1.23 -0.10 5.49
CA VAL A 225 -2.04 0.97 4.89
C VAL A 225 -3.46 0.54 4.53
N MET A 226 -3.77 -0.76 4.49
CA MET A 226 -5.10 -1.27 4.15
C MET A 226 -6.22 -0.89 5.14
N PRO A 227 -6.01 -0.73 6.47
CA PRO A 227 -7.05 -0.22 7.36
C PRO A 227 -7.53 1.20 7.04
N ARG A 228 -6.80 1.94 6.21
CA ARG A 228 -7.21 3.30 5.83
C ARG A 228 -8.50 3.36 5.03
N TYR A 229 -8.83 2.27 4.33
CA TYR A 229 -10.00 2.25 3.45
C TYR A 229 -11.27 1.70 4.10
N VAL A 230 -11.17 1.22 5.34
CA VAL A 230 -12.28 0.64 6.10
C VAL A 230 -12.54 1.46 7.37
N GLN A 231 -12.56 2.78 7.28
CA GLN A 231 -13.09 3.61 8.37
C GLN A 231 -14.54 3.96 8.05
N TYR A 232 -15.43 3.33 8.80
CA TYR A 232 -16.85 3.53 8.71
C TYR A 232 -17.25 4.98 8.97
N SER A 233 -18.19 5.45 8.16
CA SER A 233 -19.00 6.64 8.38
C SER A 233 -19.91 6.44 9.57
#